data_1caaa92fb513b85e8d650cdb1850a2ca
#
_entry.id   1caaa92fb513b85e8d650cdb1850a2ca
#
_cell.length_a   1.000
_cell.length_b   1.000
_cell.length_c   1.000
_cell.angle_alpha   90.00
_cell.angle_beta   90.00
_cell.angle_gamma   90.00
#
_symmetry.space_group_name_H-M   'P 1'
#
loop_
_entity.id
_entity.type
_entity.pdbx_description
1 polymer ?
#
loop_
_entity_poly.entity_id
_entity_poly.type
_entity_poly.pdbx_seq_one_letter_code
_entity_poly.pdbx_strand_id
1 'polypeptide(L)'
;ALPIYWGAEEDIFIGLDGENNPLSHSFQISLDKIENQNGVLTALENVDGIDNVRHGQTETELLMKANRIFSIASVIVMLILGVISVMIIMNTIRISVVNRRIEINIMKYVGATDWFIRWPFIIEGIIIGVVGALVPLIIGFPIYAKVTSAIFEYLPMITFVQFKLTGDVFGFLFPFGIIFGIALGVIGS
;
A
#
# COMPACT_ATOMS: atom_id res chain seq x y z
N ALA A 1 32.56 -19.14 2.69
CA ALA A 1 31.49 -19.01 1.69
C ALA A 1 32.15 -18.60 0.38
N LEU A 2 32.24 -19.50 -0.58
CA LEU A 2 32.79 -19.21 -1.91
C LEU A 2 31.85 -18.22 -2.62
N PRO A 3 32.36 -17.16 -3.25
CA PRO A 3 31.55 -16.22 -3.94
C PRO A 3 30.91 -16.86 -5.18
N ILE A 4 29.61 -16.89 -5.21
CA ILE A 4 28.75 -17.45 -6.27
C ILE A 4 28.93 -16.75 -7.64
N TYR A 5 29.76 -15.71 -7.72
CA TYR A 5 29.93 -14.87 -8.93
C TYR A 5 31.05 -15.26 -9.88
N TRP A 6 31.94 -16.16 -9.48
CA TRP A 6 33.04 -16.60 -10.35
C TRP A 6 32.70 -18.01 -10.82
N GLY A 7 32.22 -18.11 -12.05
CA GLY A 7 31.92 -19.41 -12.65
C GLY A 7 33.12 -20.38 -12.52
N ALA A 8 32.85 -21.65 -12.61
CA ALA A 8 33.64 -22.83 -12.28
C ALA A 8 35.13 -22.86 -12.80
N GLU A 9 35.90 -21.83 -12.55
CA GLU A 9 37.34 -21.83 -12.70
C GLU A 9 37.95 -21.99 -11.30
N GLU A 10 37.94 -23.24 -10.81
CA GLU A 10 38.59 -23.67 -9.54
C GLU A 10 40.08 -23.31 -9.51
N ASP A 11 40.72 -23.11 -10.66
CA ASP A 11 42.16 -22.81 -10.77
C ASP A 11 42.57 -21.43 -10.25
N ILE A 12 41.65 -20.48 -10.16
CA ILE A 12 41.95 -19.10 -9.67
C ILE A 12 42.16 -19.08 -8.16
N PHE A 13 41.64 -20.07 -7.45
CA PHE A 13 41.70 -20.15 -5.99
C PHE A 13 42.78 -21.08 -5.44
N ILE A 14 43.59 -21.69 -6.34
CA ILE A 14 44.72 -22.54 -5.95
C ILE A 14 45.76 -21.72 -5.20
N GLY A 15 45.91 -21.97 -3.90
CA GLY A 15 46.84 -21.28 -3.01
C GLY A 15 46.20 -20.26 -2.07
N LEU A 16 44.90 -20.06 -2.16
CA LEU A 16 44.14 -19.21 -1.22
C LEU A 16 43.49 -20.00 -0.08
N ASP A 17 43.63 -21.34 -0.10
CA ASP A 17 43.16 -22.25 0.94
C ASP A 17 44.26 -22.47 1.98
N GLY A 18 44.09 -21.97 3.19
CA GLY A 18 45.00 -22.25 4.31
C GLY A 18 45.27 -21.07 5.24
N GLU A 19 46.16 -21.24 6.19
CA GLU A 19 46.55 -20.25 7.22
C GLU A 19 47.15 -18.95 6.64
N ASN A 20 47.57 -18.93 5.37
CA ASN A 20 48.11 -17.77 4.66
C ASN A 20 47.14 -17.12 3.67
N ASN A 21 45.85 -17.29 3.85
CA ASN A 21 44.85 -16.63 3.01
C ASN A 21 44.91 -15.09 3.18
N PRO A 22 45.32 -14.34 2.13
CA PRO A 22 45.38 -12.88 2.22
C PRO A 22 44.01 -12.20 2.11
N LEU A 23 42.94 -12.99 1.88
CA LEU A 23 41.58 -12.46 1.75
C LEU A 23 40.91 -12.31 3.12
N SER A 24 40.44 -11.14 3.41
CA SER A 24 39.64 -10.88 4.60
C SER A 24 38.31 -11.64 4.55
N HIS A 25 37.87 -12.17 5.67
CA HIS A 25 36.58 -12.81 5.79
C HIS A 25 35.48 -11.76 5.61
N SER A 26 34.50 -12.06 4.75
CA SER A 26 33.34 -11.20 4.57
C SER A 26 32.08 -11.87 5.13
N PHE A 27 31.33 -11.14 5.92
CA PHE A 27 30.06 -11.57 6.48
C PHE A 27 28.94 -10.73 5.89
N GLN A 28 27.88 -11.39 5.42
CA GLN A 28 26.68 -10.73 4.98
C GLN A 28 25.63 -10.77 6.09
N ILE A 29 25.25 -9.61 6.59
CA ILE A 29 24.24 -9.48 7.63
C ILE A 29 22.93 -9.04 6.98
N SER A 30 21.87 -9.83 7.15
CA SER A 30 20.53 -9.49 6.70
C SER A 30 19.74 -8.86 7.85
N LEU A 31 19.13 -7.71 7.60
CA LEU A 31 18.31 -7.01 8.59
C LEU A 31 16.82 -7.25 8.30
N ASP A 32 16.05 -7.56 9.33
CA ASP A 32 14.60 -7.76 9.25
C ASP A 32 13.85 -6.42 9.03
N LYS A 33 14.40 -5.31 9.53
CA LYS A 33 13.84 -3.96 9.37
C LYS A 33 14.93 -2.96 9.02
N ILE A 34 14.66 -2.19 7.96
CA ILE A 34 15.56 -1.14 7.44
C ILE A 34 15.77 -0.02 8.47
N GLU A 35 14.76 0.28 9.30
CA GLU A 35 14.85 1.32 10.33
C GLU A 35 15.93 1.05 11.39
N ASN A 36 16.29 -0.22 11.59
CA ASN A 36 17.32 -0.63 12.57
C ASN A 36 18.74 -0.57 12.00
N GLN A 37 18.92 -0.22 10.73
CA GLN A 37 20.22 -0.22 10.05
C GLN A 37 21.25 0.66 10.75
N ASN A 38 20.89 1.87 11.14
CA ASN A 38 21.80 2.80 11.81
C ASN A 38 22.27 2.28 13.17
N GLY A 39 21.38 1.64 13.94
CA GLY A 39 21.74 1.05 15.24
C GLY A 39 22.72 -0.12 15.10
N VAL A 40 22.51 -0.96 14.10
CA VAL A 40 23.39 -2.11 13.81
C VAL A 40 24.74 -1.63 13.28
N LEU A 41 24.77 -0.61 12.41
CA LEU A 41 26.01 -0.02 11.91
C LEU A 41 26.88 0.54 13.05
N THR A 42 26.29 1.34 13.93
CA THR A 42 27.00 1.89 15.08
C THR A 42 27.53 0.79 16.02
N ALA A 43 26.80 -0.30 16.15
CA ALA A 43 27.24 -1.45 16.93
C ALA A 43 28.40 -2.20 16.25
N LEU A 44 28.38 -2.35 14.91
CA LEU A 44 29.43 -3.00 14.15
C LEU A 44 30.72 -2.18 14.04
N GLU A 45 30.62 -0.85 13.92
CA GLU A 45 31.78 0.06 13.89
C GLU A 45 32.57 0.04 15.21
N ASN A 46 31.95 -0.37 16.30
CA ASN A 46 32.59 -0.48 17.63
C ASN A 46 33.16 -1.89 17.92
N VAL A 47 33.10 -2.82 16.95
CA VAL A 47 33.67 -4.18 17.14
C VAL A 47 35.09 -4.21 16.62
N ASP A 48 36.04 -4.52 17.52
CA ASP A 48 37.44 -4.72 17.14
C ASP A 48 37.57 -5.89 16.12
N GLY A 49 38.25 -5.61 15.00
CA GLY A 49 38.49 -6.60 13.95
C GLY A 49 37.63 -6.43 12.70
N ILE A 50 36.81 -5.40 12.60
CA ILE A 50 36.08 -5.04 11.40
C ILE A 50 36.80 -3.89 10.68
N ASP A 51 37.42 -4.22 9.53
CA ASP A 51 38.17 -3.23 8.75
C ASP A 51 37.28 -2.31 7.91
N ASN A 52 36.16 -2.83 7.39
CA ASN A 52 35.29 -2.08 6.51
C ASN A 52 33.83 -2.60 6.54
N VAL A 53 32.88 -1.72 6.82
CA VAL A 53 31.44 -2.03 6.73
C VAL A 53 30.91 -1.41 5.45
N ARG A 54 30.65 -2.24 4.42
CA ARG A 54 29.98 -1.79 3.21
C ARG A 54 28.46 -1.80 3.42
N HIS A 55 27.87 -0.65 3.37
CA HIS A 55 26.43 -0.50 3.53
C HIS A 55 25.86 0.36 2.41
N GLY A 56 24.74 -0.06 1.86
CA GLY A 56 23.99 0.69 0.84
C GLY A 56 23.17 1.84 1.43
N GLN A 57 23.75 2.67 2.33
CA GLN A 57 23.01 3.75 3.00
C GLN A 57 22.38 4.72 2.01
N THR A 58 23.14 5.14 0.99
CA THR A 58 22.66 6.10 -0.01
C THR A 58 21.48 5.54 -0.80
N GLU A 59 21.54 4.26 -1.19
CA GLU A 59 20.49 3.59 -1.95
C GLU A 59 19.24 3.38 -1.07
N THR A 60 19.44 2.97 0.18
CA THR A 60 18.33 2.76 1.13
C THR A 60 17.66 4.08 1.51
N GLU A 61 18.43 5.16 1.74
CA GLU A 61 17.87 6.48 1.99
C GLU A 61 17.08 7.04 0.81
N LEU A 62 17.57 6.84 -0.42
CA LEU A 62 16.86 7.25 -1.62
C LEU A 62 15.53 6.51 -1.77
N LEU A 63 15.51 5.20 -1.51
CA LEU A 63 14.29 4.40 -1.52
C LEU A 63 13.30 4.84 -0.44
N MET A 64 13.77 5.10 0.79
CA MET A 64 12.91 5.61 1.87
C MET A 64 12.35 7.00 1.55
N LYS A 65 13.19 7.92 1.01
CA LYS A 65 12.74 9.25 0.59
C LYS A 65 11.72 9.16 -0.55
N ALA A 66 11.97 8.32 -1.55
CA ALA A 66 11.03 8.08 -2.65
C ALA A 66 9.71 7.53 -2.12
N ASN A 67 9.74 6.50 -1.27
CA ASN A 67 8.53 5.92 -0.67
C ASN A 67 7.73 6.96 0.14
N ARG A 68 8.41 7.82 0.90
CA ARG A 68 7.76 8.91 1.64
C ARG A 68 7.08 9.91 0.71
N ILE A 69 7.74 10.31 -0.38
CA ILE A 69 7.17 11.22 -1.37
C ILE A 69 5.93 10.60 -2.02
N PHE A 70 6.01 9.33 -2.45
CA PHE A 70 4.87 8.60 -3.01
C PHE A 70 3.72 8.47 -2.01
N SER A 71 4.01 8.20 -0.74
CA SER A 71 2.99 8.10 0.31
C SER A 71 2.27 9.44 0.51
N ILE A 72 3.01 10.55 0.62
CA ILE A 72 2.42 11.88 0.76
C ILE A 72 1.58 12.26 -0.47
N ALA A 73 2.12 12.02 -1.68
CA ALA A 73 1.40 12.28 -2.93
C ALA A 73 0.10 11.47 -3.01
N SER A 74 0.14 10.19 -2.63
CA SER A 74 -1.05 9.32 -2.60
C SER A 74 -2.12 9.82 -1.64
N VAL A 75 -1.74 10.29 -0.46
CA VAL A 75 -2.69 10.86 0.51
C VAL A 75 -3.34 12.14 -0.04
N ILE A 76 -2.55 13.02 -0.66
CA ILE A 76 -3.08 14.25 -1.27
C ILE A 76 -4.08 13.92 -2.40
N VAL A 77 -3.73 12.99 -3.29
CA VAL A 77 -4.61 12.55 -4.37
C VAL A 77 -5.90 11.94 -3.80
N MET A 78 -5.79 11.09 -2.76
CA MET A 78 -6.95 10.49 -2.11
C MET A 78 -7.88 11.54 -1.50
N LEU A 79 -7.34 12.58 -0.86
CA LEU A 79 -8.14 13.68 -0.31
C LEU A 79 -8.86 14.47 -1.42
N ILE A 80 -8.17 14.80 -2.50
CA ILE A 80 -8.76 15.52 -3.65
C ILE A 80 -9.90 14.70 -4.25
N LEU A 81 -9.66 13.40 -4.52
CA LEU A 81 -10.68 12.51 -5.06
C LEU A 81 -11.86 12.33 -4.09
N GLY A 82 -11.61 12.30 -2.77
CA GLY A 82 -12.64 12.26 -1.75
C GLY A 82 -13.55 13.49 -1.81
N VAL A 83 -12.97 14.68 -1.89
CA VAL A 83 -13.72 15.93 -2.02
C VAL A 83 -14.57 15.95 -3.31
N ILE A 84 -13.98 15.56 -4.44
CA ILE A 84 -14.71 15.47 -5.71
C ILE A 84 -15.86 14.46 -5.61
N SER A 85 -15.64 13.30 -4.99
CA SER A 85 -16.68 12.29 -4.78
C SER A 85 -17.85 12.82 -3.97
N VAL A 86 -17.58 13.52 -2.86
CA VAL A 86 -18.63 14.17 -2.04
C VAL A 86 -19.40 15.18 -2.86
N MET A 87 -18.72 16.02 -3.67
CA MET A 87 -19.40 17.00 -4.53
C MET A 87 -20.32 16.34 -5.57
N ILE A 88 -19.88 15.21 -6.16
CA ILE A 88 -20.70 14.47 -7.13
C ILE A 88 -21.92 13.86 -6.44
N ILE A 89 -21.75 13.23 -5.28
CA ILE A 89 -22.85 12.64 -4.51
C ILE A 89 -23.85 13.73 -4.11
N MET A 90 -23.36 14.84 -3.57
CA MET A 90 -24.21 15.99 -3.18
C MET A 90 -25.00 16.53 -4.36
N ASN A 91 -24.39 16.66 -5.55
CA ASN A 91 -25.08 17.10 -6.75
C ASN A 91 -26.15 16.10 -7.21
N THR A 92 -25.84 14.80 -7.16
CA THR A 92 -26.77 13.71 -7.51
C THR A 92 -27.99 13.73 -6.59
N ILE A 93 -27.78 13.84 -5.29
CA ILE A 93 -28.86 13.89 -4.30
C ILE A 93 -29.68 15.16 -4.44
N ARG A 94 -29.04 16.31 -4.72
CA ARG A 94 -29.76 17.55 -5.00
C ARG A 94 -30.75 17.39 -6.17
N ILE A 95 -30.32 16.73 -7.24
CA ILE A 95 -31.20 16.44 -8.39
C ILE A 95 -32.34 15.51 -7.97
N SER A 96 -32.06 14.48 -7.19
CA SER A 96 -33.05 13.54 -6.64
C SER A 96 -34.12 14.27 -5.81
N VAL A 97 -33.69 15.16 -4.91
CA VAL A 97 -34.57 16.01 -4.08
C VAL A 97 -35.46 16.93 -4.96
N VAL A 98 -34.88 17.57 -5.96
CA VAL A 98 -35.64 18.46 -6.85
C VAL A 98 -36.69 17.70 -7.65
N ASN A 99 -36.36 16.51 -8.14
CA ASN A 99 -37.29 15.66 -8.88
C ASN A 99 -38.45 15.17 -8.01
N ARG A 100 -38.25 14.97 -6.71
CA ARG A 100 -39.26 14.50 -5.75
C ARG A 100 -39.87 15.62 -4.90
N ARG A 101 -39.67 16.87 -5.29
CA ARG A 101 -40.12 18.03 -4.49
C ARG A 101 -41.65 18.05 -4.16
N ILE A 102 -42.48 17.54 -5.07
CA ILE A 102 -43.93 17.46 -4.88
C ILE A 102 -44.27 16.45 -3.77
N GLU A 103 -43.65 15.28 -3.80
CA GLU A 103 -43.81 14.25 -2.77
C GLU A 103 -43.36 14.74 -1.41
N ILE A 104 -42.21 15.43 -1.36
CA ILE A 104 -41.66 16.03 -0.14
C ILE A 104 -42.62 17.08 0.44
N ASN A 105 -43.21 17.94 -0.40
CA ASN A 105 -44.17 18.94 0.05
C ASN A 105 -45.44 18.28 0.62
N ILE A 106 -45.97 17.24 -0.02
CA ILE A 106 -47.11 16.47 0.48
C ILE A 106 -46.80 15.89 1.85
N MET A 107 -45.61 15.25 2.03
CA MET A 107 -45.19 14.71 3.32
C MET A 107 -45.11 15.78 4.41
N LYS A 108 -44.66 17.03 4.09
CA LYS A 108 -44.62 18.16 5.01
C LYS A 108 -46.03 18.62 5.39
N TYR A 109 -46.95 18.66 4.46
CA TYR A 109 -48.34 19.03 4.76
C TYR A 109 -49.06 18.04 5.67
N VAL A 110 -48.71 16.74 5.59
CA VAL A 110 -49.24 15.69 6.47
C VAL A 110 -48.53 15.67 7.84
N GLY A 111 -47.47 16.49 8.01
CA GLY A 111 -46.76 16.63 9.28
C GLY A 111 -45.53 15.71 9.45
N ALA A 112 -44.96 15.21 8.37
CA ALA A 112 -43.72 14.43 8.44
C ALA A 112 -42.57 15.28 8.98
N THR A 113 -41.73 14.66 9.84
CA THR A 113 -40.54 15.32 10.38
C THR A 113 -39.44 15.45 9.31
N ASP A 114 -38.58 16.47 9.42
CA ASP A 114 -37.46 16.67 8.48
C ASP A 114 -36.53 15.48 8.44
N TRP A 115 -36.34 14.75 9.55
CA TRP A 115 -35.53 13.54 9.61
C TRP A 115 -36.12 12.41 8.77
N PHE A 116 -37.42 12.21 8.82
CA PHE A 116 -38.12 11.20 8.02
C PHE A 116 -37.99 11.49 6.50
N ILE A 117 -38.00 12.78 6.13
CA ILE A 117 -37.82 13.21 4.73
C ILE A 117 -36.38 12.98 4.24
N ARG A 118 -35.37 13.12 5.12
CA ARG A 118 -33.95 12.94 4.75
C ARG A 118 -33.51 11.49 4.66
N TRP A 119 -34.12 10.58 5.38
CA TRP A 119 -33.75 9.17 5.45
C TRP A 119 -33.55 8.50 4.08
N PRO A 120 -34.48 8.61 3.11
CA PRO A 120 -34.32 8.03 1.78
C PRO A 120 -33.05 8.50 1.06
N PHE A 121 -32.69 9.77 1.20
CA PHE A 121 -31.50 10.34 0.55
C PHE A 121 -30.20 9.89 1.19
N ILE A 122 -30.20 9.69 2.51
CA ILE A 122 -29.06 9.10 3.22
C ILE A 122 -28.82 7.66 2.75
N ILE A 123 -29.87 6.88 2.60
CA ILE A 123 -29.78 5.51 2.09
C ILE A 123 -29.26 5.51 0.64
N GLU A 124 -29.76 6.42 -0.20
CA GLU A 124 -29.30 6.59 -1.58
C GLU A 124 -27.79 6.89 -1.61
N GLY A 125 -27.31 7.81 -0.77
CA GLY A 125 -25.88 8.12 -0.62
C GLY A 125 -25.05 6.92 -0.16
N ILE A 126 -25.54 6.15 0.82
CA ILE A 126 -24.89 4.92 1.30
C ILE A 126 -24.77 3.89 0.18
N ILE A 127 -25.83 3.66 -0.59
CA ILE A 127 -25.83 2.71 -1.70
C ILE A 127 -24.79 3.13 -2.75
N ILE A 128 -24.75 4.40 -3.13
CA ILE A 128 -23.77 4.93 -4.09
C ILE A 128 -22.36 4.71 -3.56
N GLY A 129 -22.12 5.03 -2.29
CA GLY A 129 -20.80 4.86 -1.65
C GLY A 129 -20.35 3.41 -1.57
N VAL A 130 -21.25 2.49 -1.19
CA VAL A 130 -20.96 1.06 -1.13
C VAL A 130 -20.68 0.47 -2.51
N VAL A 131 -21.52 0.76 -3.50
CA VAL A 131 -21.31 0.29 -4.87
C VAL A 131 -20.01 0.83 -5.45
N GLY A 132 -19.73 2.13 -5.22
CA GLY A 132 -18.48 2.77 -5.62
C GLY A 132 -17.23 2.15 -4.98
N ALA A 133 -17.33 1.64 -3.76
CA ALA A 133 -16.24 0.95 -3.10
C ALA A 133 -16.10 -0.52 -3.57
N LEU A 134 -17.20 -1.22 -3.80
CA LEU A 134 -17.19 -2.64 -4.17
C LEU A 134 -16.64 -2.88 -5.58
N VAL A 135 -17.00 -2.05 -6.56
CA VAL A 135 -16.59 -2.24 -7.96
C VAL A 135 -15.07 -2.30 -8.12
N PRO A 136 -14.26 -1.35 -7.63
CA PRO A 136 -12.81 -1.42 -7.75
C PRO A 136 -12.20 -2.57 -6.93
N LEU A 137 -12.80 -2.96 -5.81
CA LEU A 137 -12.32 -4.10 -5.01
C LEU A 137 -12.52 -5.43 -5.73
N ILE A 138 -13.69 -5.64 -6.34
CA ILE A 138 -14.00 -6.87 -7.11
C ILE A 138 -13.08 -6.98 -8.34
N ILE A 139 -12.83 -5.87 -9.04
CA ILE A 139 -11.97 -5.87 -10.23
C ILE A 139 -10.49 -5.95 -9.83
N GLY A 140 -10.09 -5.26 -8.77
CA GLY A 140 -8.71 -5.19 -8.29
C GLY A 140 -8.18 -6.53 -7.76
N PHE A 141 -9.03 -7.33 -7.11
CA PHE A 141 -8.65 -8.62 -6.56
C PHE A 141 -8.01 -9.57 -7.60
N PRO A 142 -8.67 -9.91 -8.71
CA PRO A 142 -8.09 -10.81 -9.71
C PRO A 142 -6.90 -10.19 -10.45
N ILE A 143 -6.88 -8.87 -10.63
CA ILE A 143 -5.74 -8.18 -11.25
C ILE A 143 -4.51 -8.29 -10.36
N TYR A 144 -4.63 -7.98 -9.09
CA TYR A 144 -3.53 -8.10 -8.13
C TYR A 144 -3.02 -9.54 -8.05
N ALA A 145 -3.92 -10.53 -7.98
CA ALA A 145 -3.55 -11.93 -7.94
C ALA A 145 -2.77 -12.38 -9.19
N LYS A 146 -3.19 -11.94 -10.39
CA LYS A 146 -2.49 -12.24 -11.64
C LYS A 146 -1.14 -11.55 -11.74
N VAL A 147 -1.06 -10.28 -11.34
CA VAL A 147 0.20 -9.52 -11.39
C VAL A 147 1.22 -10.14 -10.44
N THR A 148 0.84 -10.47 -9.21
CA THR A 148 1.75 -11.12 -8.26
C THR A 148 2.21 -12.48 -8.75
N SER A 149 1.32 -13.32 -9.28
CA SER A 149 1.73 -14.62 -9.83
C SER A 149 2.66 -14.49 -11.04
N ALA A 150 2.39 -13.56 -11.95
CA ALA A 150 3.26 -13.30 -13.10
C ALA A 150 4.66 -12.82 -12.68
N ILE A 151 4.76 -11.95 -11.68
CA ILE A 151 6.07 -11.50 -11.17
C ILE A 151 6.88 -12.67 -10.62
N PHE A 152 6.26 -13.58 -9.87
CA PHE A 152 6.96 -14.78 -9.36
C PHE A 152 7.38 -15.75 -10.47
N GLU A 153 6.61 -15.84 -11.54
CA GLU A 153 6.90 -16.73 -12.66
C GLU A 153 8.03 -16.21 -13.56
N TYR A 154 8.01 -14.90 -13.89
CA TYR A 154 8.97 -14.32 -14.83
C TYR A 154 10.24 -13.76 -14.18
N LEU A 155 10.23 -13.49 -12.88
CA LEU A 155 11.33 -12.84 -12.16
C LEU A 155 11.66 -13.60 -10.85
N PRO A 156 12.08 -14.88 -10.90
CA PRO A 156 12.38 -15.65 -9.70
C PRO A 156 13.51 -15.07 -8.86
N MET A 157 14.31 -14.16 -9.41
CA MET A 157 15.38 -13.46 -8.68
C MET A 157 14.87 -12.38 -7.70
N ILE A 158 13.61 -11.94 -7.81
CA ILE A 158 13.02 -10.93 -6.90
C ILE A 158 12.38 -11.60 -5.66
N THR A 159 12.94 -12.71 -5.22
CA THR A 159 12.49 -13.42 -3.99
C THR A 159 12.67 -12.56 -2.72
N PHE A 160 13.44 -11.47 -2.79
CA PHE A 160 13.64 -10.54 -1.67
C PHE A 160 12.41 -9.62 -1.41
N VAL A 161 11.54 -9.46 -2.39
CA VAL A 161 10.30 -8.68 -2.21
C VAL A 161 9.23 -9.63 -1.67
N GLN A 162 8.97 -9.53 -0.37
CA GLN A 162 7.86 -10.23 0.26
C GLN A 162 6.55 -9.58 -0.18
N PHE A 163 5.97 -10.08 -1.29
CA PHE A 163 4.62 -9.71 -1.66
C PHE A 163 3.66 -10.25 -0.60
N LYS A 164 2.93 -9.34 0.03
CA LYS A 164 1.91 -9.72 0.99
C LYS A 164 0.85 -10.56 0.30
N LEU A 165 0.44 -11.64 0.94
CA LEU A 165 -0.54 -12.57 0.37
C LEU A 165 -1.80 -11.80 -0.06
N THR A 166 -2.34 -12.10 -1.25
CA THR A 166 -3.53 -11.41 -1.81
C THR A 166 -4.69 -11.37 -0.81
N GLY A 167 -4.90 -12.47 -0.05
CA GLY A 167 -5.91 -12.56 0.98
C GLY A 167 -5.75 -11.54 2.11
N ASP A 168 -4.52 -11.30 2.58
CA ASP A 168 -4.25 -10.38 3.69
C ASP A 168 -4.46 -8.92 3.26
N VAL A 169 -4.05 -8.59 2.03
CA VAL A 169 -4.21 -7.24 1.47
C VAL A 169 -5.70 -6.91 1.32
N PHE A 170 -6.45 -7.80 0.68
CA PHE A 170 -7.88 -7.59 0.43
C PHE A 170 -8.73 -7.79 1.67
N GLY A 171 -8.30 -8.65 2.62
CA GLY A 171 -8.92 -8.80 3.93
C GLY A 171 -8.97 -7.50 4.74
N PHE A 172 -7.97 -6.63 4.57
CA PHE A 172 -7.95 -5.30 5.16
C PHE A 172 -8.65 -4.25 4.30
N LEU A 173 -8.43 -4.28 2.98
CA LEU A 173 -8.98 -3.30 2.04
C LEU A 173 -10.51 -3.38 1.94
N PHE A 174 -11.11 -4.57 2.03
CA PHE A 174 -12.56 -4.76 1.92
C PHE A 174 -13.35 -4.00 3.02
N PRO A 175 -13.13 -4.26 4.31
CA PRO A 175 -13.87 -3.55 5.35
C PRO A 175 -13.54 -2.05 5.36
N PHE A 176 -12.28 -1.67 5.15
CA PHE A 176 -11.88 -0.28 5.08
C PHE A 176 -12.55 0.46 3.92
N GLY A 177 -12.57 -0.14 2.72
CA GLY A 177 -13.21 0.46 1.53
C GLY A 177 -14.72 0.64 1.71
N ILE A 178 -15.41 -0.33 2.29
CA ILE A 178 -16.84 -0.25 2.56
C ILE A 178 -17.14 0.86 3.59
N ILE A 179 -16.42 0.89 4.72
CA ILE A 179 -16.59 1.91 5.75
C ILE A 179 -16.34 3.30 5.17
N PHE A 180 -15.28 3.46 4.38
CA PHE A 180 -14.93 4.72 3.74
C PHE A 180 -15.99 5.13 2.70
N GLY A 181 -16.51 4.19 1.90
CA GLY A 181 -17.59 4.42 0.94
C GLY A 181 -18.87 4.88 1.64
N ILE A 182 -19.27 4.21 2.73
CA ILE A 182 -20.42 4.62 3.54
C ILE A 182 -20.22 6.04 4.11
N ALA A 183 -19.05 6.33 4.67
CA ALA A 183 -18.74 7.63 5.23
C ALA A 183 -18.85 8.74 4.17
N LEU A 184 -18.28 8.57 2.98
CA LEU A 184 -18.40 9.51 1.87
C LEU A 184 -19.86 9.66 1.40
N GLY A 185 -20.59 8.54 1.34
CA GLY A 185 -22.01 8.54 0.98
C GLY A 185 -22.88 9.33 1.93
N VAL A 186 -22.68 9.14 3.24
CA VAL A 186 -23.41 9.90 4.29
C VAL A 186 -23.03 11.38 4.31
N ILE A 187 -21.73 11.71 4.16
CA ILE A 187 -21.26 13.10 4.13
C ILE A 187 -21.79 13.83 2.90
N GLY A 188 -21.89 13.13 1.76
CA GLY A 188 -22.41 13.72 0.52
C GLY A 188 -23.93 13.84 0.45
N SER A 189 -24.65 13.14 1.32
CA SER A 189 -26.11 13.13 1.41
C SER A 189 -26.64 14.27 2.30
#